data_e0d39f56161135775a7edc2b0c78a8d4
#
_entry.id   e0d39f56161135775a7edc2b0c78a8d4
#
_cell.length_a   1.000
_cell.length_b   1.000
_cell.length_c   1.000
_cell.angle_alpha   90.00
_cell.angle_beta   90.00
_cell.angle_gamma   90.00
#
_symmetry.space_group_name_H-M   'P 1'
#
loop_
_entity.id
_entity.type
_entity.pdbx_description
1 polymer ?
#
loop_
_entity_poly.entity_id
_entity_poly.type
_entity_poly.pdbx_seq_one_letter_code
_entity_poly.pdbx_strand_id
1 'polypeptide(L)'
;MALEISGKVIQVLPLETGEGKNGQWKKQFFIMEYMDGNYPKKLCVSAWGDKTDAVRSLQPGSNIKVSFNVDSREYNGRWYTDVRAWRIEAQGAG
;
A
#
# COMPACT_ATOMS: atom_id res chain seq x y z
N MET A 1 -16.21 2.05 -8.51
CA MET A 1 -15.20 1.48 -9.43
C MET A 1 -13.95 1.13 -8.63
N ALA A 2 -13.49 -0.10 -8.74
CA ALA A 2 -12.30 -0.52 -8.00
C ALA A 2 -11.05 -0.28 -8.84
N LEU A 3 -10.04 0.29 -8.20
CA LEU A 3 -8.72 0.44 -8.81
C LEU A 3 -7.84 -0.72 -8.34
N GLU A 4 -7.15 -1.32 -9.28
CA GLU A 4 -6.29 -2.46 -8.98
C GLU A 4 -4.96 -2.33 -9.69
N ILE A 5 -3.90 -2.82 -9.05
CA ILE A 5 -2.58 -2.83 -9.66
C ILE A 5 -1.87 -4.12 -9.24
N SER A 6 -1.16 -4.70 -10.19
CA SER A 6 -0.36 -5.90 -9.93
C SER A 6 1.11 -5.55 -10.06
N GLY A 7 1.92 -6.13 -9.21
CA GLY A 7 3.35 -5.87 -9.23
C GLY A 7 4.09 -6.73 -8.23
N LYS A 8 5.33 -6.35 -7.99
CA LYS A 8 6.23 -7.09 -7.11
C LYS A 8 6.53 -6.24 -5.87
N VAL A 9 6.49 -6.86 -4.71
CA VAL A 9 6.90 -6.19 -3.47
C VAL A 9 8.40 -6.00 -3.49
N ILE A 10 8.84 -4.76 -3.26
CA ILE A 10 10.26 -4.44 -3.18
C ILE A 10 10.70 -4.32 -1.74
N GLN A 11 9.88 -3.67 -0.92
CA GLN A 11 10.25 -3.38 0.45
C GLN A 11 9.00 -3.24 1.30
N VAL A 12 9.06 -3.76 2.51
CA VAL A 12 8.01 -3.55 3.52
C VAL A 12 8.61 -2.65 4.60
N LEU A 13 7.94 -1.53 4.85
CA LEU A 13 8.42 -0.57 5.84
C LEU A 13 7.90 -0.94 7.22
N PRO A 14 8.50 -0.39 8.28
CA PRO A 14 8.07 -0.73 9.65
C PRO A 14 6.63 -0.31 9.92
N LEU A 15 5.97 -1.09 10.78
CA LEU A 15 4.63 -0.76 11.25
C LEU A 15 4.65 0.53 12.05
N GLU A 16 3.69 1.42 11.78
CA GLU A 16 3.51 2.66 12.54
C GLU A 16 2.22 2.56 13.34
N THR A 17 2.28 2.99 14.59
CA THR A 17 1.13 2.99 15.46
C THR A 17 1.03 4.33 16.19
N GLY A 18 -0.18 4.66 16.62
CA GLY A 18 -0.40 5.86 17.38
C GLY A 18 -1.73 5.81 18.10
N GLU A 19 -2.02 6.86 18.86
CA GLU A 19 -3.29 6.98 19.56
C GLU A 19 -4.04 8.18 19.01
N GLY A 20 -5.32 7.97 18.72
CA GLY A 20 -6.21 9.02 18.27
C GLY A 20 -7.43 9.12 19.12
N LYS A 21 -8.38 9.95 18.69
CA LYS A 21 -9.61 10.19 19.46
C LYS A 21 -10.43 8.92 19.64
N ASN A 22 -10.33 7.99 18.73
CA ASN A 22 -11.12 6.76 18.74
C ASN A 22 -10.31 5.55 19.18
N GLY A 23 -9.15 5.77 19.83
CA GLY A 23 -8.29 4.70 20.30
C GLY A 23 -7.04 4.59 19.47
N GLN A 24 -6.44 3.41 19.49
CA GLN A 24 -5.20 3.19 18.79
C GLN A 24 -5.44 2.96 17.31
N TRP A 25 -4.53 3.49 16.49
CA TRP A 25 -4.54 3.22 15.07
C TRP A 25 -3.20 2.60 14.68
N LYS A 26 -3.21 1.88 13.57
CA LYS A 26 -1.98 1.34 13.00
C LYS A 26 -2.02 1.46 11.49
N LYS A 27 -0.86 1.70 10.91
CA LYS A 27 -0.70 1.74 9.47
C LYS A 27 0.66 1.21 9.10
N GLN A 28 0.79 0.74 7.89
CA GLN A 28 2.06 0.24 7.40
C GLN A 28 2.16 0.52 5.91
N PHE A 29 3.32 0.98 5.50
CA PHE A 29 3.58 1.24 4.09
C PHE A 29 4.41 0.10 3.50
N PHE A 30 4.22 -0.13 2.24
CA PHE A 30 5.12 -1.00 1.49
C PHE A 30 5.33 -0.43 0.10
N ILE A 31 6.46 -0.78 -0.49
CA ILE A 31 6.84 -0.31 -1.82
C ILE A 31 6.68 -1.48 -2.77
N MET A 32 5.96 -1.25 -3.85
CA MET A 32 5.83 -2.26 -4.91
C MET A 32 6.32 -1.68 -6.23
N GLU A 33 6.77 -2.55 -7.10
CA GLU A 33 7.17 -2.17 -8.44
C GLU A 33 6.17 -2.72 -9.44
N TYR A 34 5.75 -1.86 -10.35
CA TYR A 34 4.85 -2.26 -11.43
C TYR A 34 5.39 -1.75 -12.75
N MET A 35 4.94 -2.34 -13.83
CA MET A 35 5.38 -1.94 -15.16
C MET A 35 4.38 -0.97 -15.76
N ASP A 36 4.90 0.15 -16.25
CA ASP A 36 4.13 1.10 -17.05
C ASP A 36 4.69 1.02 -18.45
N GLY A 37 4.06 0.20 -19.29
CA GLY A 37 4.64 -0.13 -20.57
C GLY A 37 5.95 -0.86 -20.37
N ASN A 38 7.03 -0.27 -20.87
CA ASN A 38 8.37 -0.84 -20.73
C ASN A 38 9.15 -0.25 -19.56
N TYR A 39 8.52 0.59 -18.75
CA TYR A 39 9.21 1.29 -17.68
C TYR A 39 8.77 0.78 -16.32
N PRO A 40 9.70 0.32 -15.49
CA PRO A 40 9.36 -0.04 -14.11
C PRO A 40 9.15 1.22 -13.29
N LYS A 41 8.08 1.21 -12.51
CA LYS A 41 7.75 2.31 -11.62
C LYS A 41 7.48 1.77 -10.22
N LYS A 42 7.73 2.60 -9.23
CA LYS A 42 7.53 2.23 -7.84
C LYS A 42 6.31 2.96 -7.30
N LEU A 43 5.57 2.24 -6.44
CA LEU A 43 4.38 2.79 -5.80
C LEU A 43 4.46 2.52 -4.32
N CYS A 44 4.32 3.57 -3.52
CA CYS A 44 4.24 3.45 -2.07
C CYS A 44 2.77 3.31 -1.69
N VAL A 45 2.42 2.21 -1.07
CA VAL A 45 1.04 1.87 -0.74
C VAL A 45 0.90 1.82 0.77
N SER A 46 -0.18 2.40 1.29
CA SER A 46 -0.48 2.35 2.72
C SER A 46 -1.57 1.34 3.00
N ALA A 47 -1.46 0.68 4.14
CA ALA A 47 -2.47 -0.22 4.66
C ALA A 47 -2.80 0.21 6.08
N TRP A 48 -4.08 0.19 6.43
CA TRP A 48 -4.57 0.67 7.72
C TRP A 48 -5.32 -0.43 8.45
N GLY A 49 -5.21 -0.41 9.78
CA GLY A 49 -5.97 -1.32 10.63
C GLY A 49 -5.66 -2.78 10.30
N ASP A 50 -6.71 -3.54 10.08
CA ASP A 50 -6.57 -4.99 9.84
C ASP A 50 -5.77 -5.29 8.57
N LYS A 51 -5.69 -4.35 7.64
CA LYS A 51 -4.96 -4.57 6.40
C LYS A 51 -3.46 -4.63 6.62
N THR A 52 -2.97 -4.10 7.75
CA THR A 52 -1.55 -4.19 8.06
C THR A 52 -1.10 -5.63 8.26
N ASP A 53 -2.00 -6.51 8.68
CA ASP A 53 -1.65 -7.92 8.83
C ASP A 53 -1.28 -8.56 7.51
N ALA A 54 -1.97 -8.17 6.44
CA ALA A 54 -1.63 -8.66 5.11
C ALA A 54 -0.25 -8.14 4.67
N VAL A 55 0.06 -6.88 5.00
CA VAL A 55 1.36 -6.31 4.66
C VAL A 55 2.49 -7.03 5.38
N ARG A 56 2.26 -7.39 6.65
CA ARG A 56 3.28 -8.06 7.46
C ARG A 56 3.68 -9.42 6.90
N SER A 57 2.78 -10.05 6.18
CA SER A 57 3.07 -11.36 5.59
C SER A 57 3.70 -11.27 4.21
N LEU A 58 3.83 -10.06 3.66
CA LEU A 58 4.46 -9.86 2.36
C LEU A 58 5.97 -10.02 2.47
N GLN A 59 6.56 -10.60 1.44
CA GLN A 59 8.01 -10.73 1.36
C GLN A 59 8.53 -10.04 0.11
N PRO A 60 9.66 -9.35 0.20
CA PRO A 60 10.28 -8.76 -0.99
C PRO A 60 10.47 -9.80 -2.09
N GLY A 61 10.10 -9.43 -3.30
CA GLY A 61 10.14 -10.33 -4.44
C GLY A 61 8.84 -11.05 -4.75
N SER A 62 7.86 -10.95 -3.85
CA SER A 62 6.55 -11.59 -4.06
C SER A 62 5.71 -10.79 -5.04
N ASN A 63 4.95 -11.50 -5.85
CA ASN A 63 3.99 -10.86 -6.76
C ASN A 63 2.67 -10.71 -6.04
N ILE A 64 2.07 -9.52 -6.15
CA ILE A 64 0.82 -9.21 -5.47
C ILE A 64 -0.10 -8.43 -6.39
N LYS A 65 -1.39 -8.47 -6.05
CA LYS A 65 -2.40 -7.62 -6.67
C LYS A 65 -3.06 -6.83 -5.57
N VAL A 66 -3.09 -5.52 -5.73
CA VAL A 66 -3.60 -4.61 -4.72
C VAL A 66 -4.82 -3.89 -5.27
N SER A 67 -5.92 -3.94 -4.50
CA SER A 67 -7.07 -3.09 -4.76
C SER A 67 -6.96 -1.89 -3.84
N PHE A 68 -7.12 -0.69 -4.38
CA PHE A 68 -6.80 0.50 -3.62
C PHE A 68 -7.74 1.66 -3.97
N ASN A 69 -7.73 2.64 -3.08
CA ASN A 69 -8.37 3.92 -3.30
C ASN A 69 -7.30 5.01 -3.28
N VAL A 70 -7.53 6.06 -4.04
CA VAL A 70 -6.63 7.21 -4.09
C VAL A 70 -7.36 8.40 -3.50
N ASP A 71 -6.75 9.02 -2.50
CA ASP A 71 -7.26 10.22 -1.85
C ASP A 71 -6.22 11.31 -1.89
N SER A 72 -6.68 12.53 -2.06
CA SER A 72 -5.80 13.69 -1.98
C SER A 72 -6.36 14.67 -0.97
N ARG A 73 -5.47 15.32 -0.24
CA ARG A 73 -5.84 16.34 0.72
C ARG A 73 -4.87 17.50 0.63
N GLU A 74 -5.37 18.67 0.94
CA GLU A 74 -4.56 19.88 0.96
C GLU A 74 -4.17 20.24 2.38
N TYR A 75 -2.91 20.65 2.53
CA TYR A 75 -2.40 21.14 3.80
C TYR A 75 -1.38 22.23 3.52
N ASN A 76 -1.68 23.44 4.00
CA ASN A 76 -0.79 24.60 3.84
C ASN A 76 -0.43 24.87 2.38
N GLY A 77 -1.41 24.74 1.48
CA GLY A 77 -1.20 24.99 0.07
C GLY A 77 -0.53 23.86 -0.70
N ARG A 78 -0.25 22.76 -0.04
CA ARG A 78 0.32 21.59 -0.69
C ARG A 78 -0.68 20.46 -0.73
N TRP A 79 -0.63 19.70 -1.80
CA TRP A 79 -1.51 18.54 -1.97
C TRP A 79 -0.73 17.27 -1.69
N TYR A 80 -1.32 16.42 -0.89
CA TYR A 80 -0.77 15.11 -0.55
C TYR A 80 -1.71 14.03 -1.04
N THR A 81 -1.17 13.07 -1.74
CA THR A 81 -1.95 11.97 -2.32
C THR A 81 -1.56 10.68 -1.63
N ASP A 82 -2.58 9.95 -1.17
CA ASP A 82 -2.39 8.66 -0.53
C ASP A 82 -3.00 7.57 -1.39
N VAL A 83 -2.29 6.46 -1.50
CA VAL A 83 -2.79 5.24 -2.12
C VAL A 83 -3.03 4.26 -0.98
N ARG A 84 -4.31 3.95 -0.72
CA ARG A 84 -4.69 3.07 0.39
C ARG A 84 -5.17 1.74 -0.14
N ALA A 85 -4.51 0.68 0.30
CA ALA A 85 -4.94 -0.67 -0.05
C ALA A 85 -6.12 -1.06 0.82
N TRP A 86 -7.16 -1.58 0.19
CA TRP A 86 -8.27 -2.18 0.93
C TRP A 86 -8.33 -3.69 0.69
N ARG A 87 -7.56 -4.20 -0.24
CA ARG A 87 -7.43 -5.63 -0.48
C ARG A 87 -6.06 -5.91 -1.08
N ILE A 88 -5.37 -6.87 -0.51
CA ILE A 88 -4.06 -7.30 -0.98
C ILE A 88 -4.13 -8.80 -1.21
N GLU A 89 -3.87 -9.22 -2.44
CA GLU A 89 -3.90 -10.64 -2.81
C GLU A 89 -2.52 -11.08 -3.25
N ALA A 90 -2.06 -12.20 -2.69
CA ALA A 90 -0.83 -12.79 -3.17
C ALA A 90 -1.11 -13.41 -4.53
N GLN A 91 -0.32 -13.02 -5.53
CA GLN A 91 -0.34 -13.68 -6.83
C GLN A 91 0.59 -14.86 -6.68
N GLY A 92 0.03 -16.04 -6.69
CA GLY A 92 0.84 -17.22 -6.46
C GLY A 92 2.09 -17.21 -7.32
N ALA A 93 3.19 -17.69 -6.74
CA ALA A 93 4.39 -17.91 -7.50
C ALA A 93 4.04 -18.93 -8.58
N GLY A 94 3.83 -18.42 -9.74
CA GLY A 94 3.50 -19.29 -10.88
C GLY A 94 4.65 -20.16 -11.22
#